data_f4a6d2a1d36a792c6bc7a251633ce02d
#
_entry.id   f4a6d2a1d36a792c6bc7a251633ce02d
#
_cell.length_a   1.000
_cell.length_b   1.000
_cell.length_c   1.000
_cell.angle_alpha   90.00
_cell.angle_beta   90.00
_cell.angle_gamma   90.00
#
_symmetry.space_group_name_H-M   'P 1'
#
loop_
_entity.id
_entity.type
_entity.pdbx_description
1 polymer ?
#
loop_
_entity_poly.entity_id
_entity_poly.type
_entity_poly.pdbx_seq_one_letter_code
_entity_poly.pdbx_strand_id
1 'polypeptide(L)'
;MTALPPGQAPPAAPMAGVTTGMGWRRHRRAGAQNVPVTTAPIATAQTRTVRSERPIDLAATVSPLRRGLGDPCHRETPDGAHWHASRMPTGPVTYRLRQLDRCGVDAQAWGPGSAEFLERLPHMLCLDEDLTDFSPEHPKVAEAHRRNPGLRMLRTGLVFEAVVPAVLEQKVHTRTAHAAWRKLVWRYGTAAPGPAPDGLRVMPDAETWRHIPSWVYHRANVEPQRSKTIVLAARIAPKLEEAAALSPADAEKRLRTVPGIGVWTAAEIAQRAFGDPDALSVGDFHLAATVGWTLLGRPIDDDAMIEYLEPLRPHRYRAVRLLGLAGFAHKPKFGPRTPYTDHSRI
;
A
#
# COMPACT_ATOMS: atom_id res chain seq x y z
N MET A 1 -56.53 -4.76 -29.69
CA MET A 1 -57.40 -3.57 -29.55
C MET A 1 -56.58 -2.58 -28.70
N THR A 2 -56.10 -1.61 -29.14
CA THR A 2 -56.20 -0.38 -29.82
C THR A 2 -55.16 0.58 -29.20
N ALA A 3 -54.16 0.94 -29.93
CA ALA A 3 -53.16 1.96 -29.57
C ALA A 3 -53.78 3.36 -29.60
N LEU A 4 -53.28 4.27 -28.72
CA LEU A 4 -53.50 5.72 -28.79
C LEU A 4 -52.19 6.46 -29.03
N PRO A 5 -52.21 7.57 -29.82
CA PRO A 5 -51.00 8.23 -30.31
C PRO A 5 -50.47 9.36 -29.42
N PRO A 6 -49.27 9.92 -29.70
CA PRO A 6 -48.59 10.90 -28.83
C PRO A 6 -49.12 12.33 -29.05
N GLY A 7 -49.27 13.09 -27.95
CA GLY A 7 -49.68 14.47 -27.90
C GLY A 7 -48.52 15.47 -28.10
N GLN A 8 -48.75 16.45 -28.91
CA GLN A 8 -47.88 17.57 -29.30
C GLN A 8 -47.71 18.60 -28.18
N ALA A 9 -46.50 19.19 -28.10
CA ALA A 9 -46.17 20.31 -27.22
C ALA A 9 -46.66 21.66 -27.82
N PRO A 10 -47.09 22.64 -27.02
CA PRO A 10 -47.49 23.95 -27.49
C PRO A 10 -46.31 24.92 -27.68
N PRO A 11 -46.48 25.98 -28.51
CA PRO A 11 -45.40 26.89 -28.89
C PRO A 11 -45.12 27.98 -27.83
N ALA A 12 -43.89 28.46 -27.79
CA ALA A 12 -43.40 29.55 -26.94
C ALA A 12 -43.88 30.93 -27.43
N ALA A 13 -44.30 31.79 -26.49
CA ALA A 13 -44.63 33.17 -26.71
C ALA A 13 -43.41 34.09 -26.52
N PRO A 14 -43.31 35.24 -27.23
CA PRO A 14 -42.18 36.15 -27.14
C PRO A 14 -42.30 37.11 -25.94
N MET A 15 -41.24 37.28 -25.16
CA MET A 15 -41.12 38.30 -24.12
C MET A 15 -40.38 39.53 -24.65
N ALA A 16 -41.00 40.67 -24.46
CA ALA A 16 -40.54 41.98 -24.84
C ALA A 16 -39.37 42.47 -23.98
N GLY A 17 -38.48 43.25 -24.60
CA GLY A 17 -37.31 43.81 -23.99
C GLY A 17 -37.60 44.92 -22.97
N VAL A 18 -36.78 45.01 -21.95
CA VAL A 18 -36.58 46.20 -21.11
C VAL A 18 -35.07 46.46 -21.01
N THR A 19 -34.63 47.52 -21.68
CA THR A 19 -33.31 48.12 -21.56
C THR A 19 -33.28 48.99 -20.32
N THR A 20 -32.43 48.66 -19.37
CA THR A 20 -31.90 49.62 -18.39
C THR A 20 -30.38 49.46 -18.30
N GLY A 21 -29.69 50.49 -18.75
CA GLY A 21 -28.26 50.60 -18.71
C GLY A 21 -27.76 50.81 -17.28
N MET A 22 -26.78 50.01 -16.88
CA MET A 22 -25.98 50.30 -15.70
C MET A 22 -24.50 50.07 -16.04
N GLY A 23 -23.77 51.17 -16.10
CA GLY A 23 -22.37 51.21 -16.50
C GLY A 23 -21.47 50.43 -15.60
N TRP A 24 -20.85 49.40 -16.15
CA TRP A 24 -19.75 48.70 -15.48
C TRP A 24 -18.46 49.50 -15.67
N ARG A 25 -17.97 50.12 -14.63
CA ARG A 25 -16.59 50.65 -14.55
C ARG A 25 -15.62 49.51 -14.75
N ARG A 26 -14.84 49.58 -15.80
CA ARG A 26 -13.67 48.71 -16.02
C ARG A 26 -12.62 48.98 -14.94
N HIS A 27 -12.54 48.14 -13.93
CA HIS A 27 -11.36 48.08 -13.10
C HIS A 27 -10.18 47.57 -13.96
N ARG A 28 -9.17 48.40 -14.11
CA ARG A 28 -7.89 48.05 -14.71
C ARG A 28 -7.34 46.85 -13.94
N ARG A 29 -7.08 45.75 -14.64
CA ARG A 29 -6.28 44.64 -14.13
C ARG A 29 -4.93 45.20 -13.72
N ALA A 30 -4.63 45.13 -12.40
CA ALA A 30 -3.28 45.29 -11.87
C ALA A 30 -2.39 44.21 -12.54
N GLY A 31 -1.22 44.62 -13.00
CA GLY A 31 -0.28 43.78 -13.71
C GLY A 31 0.04 42.51 -12.91
N ALA A 32 -0.02 41.39 -13.57
CA ALA A 32 0.50 40.14 -13.03
C ALA A 32 1.99 40.35 -12.76
N GLN A 33 2.35 40.47 -11.50
CA GLN A 33 3.75 40.40 -11.09
C GLN A 33 4.21 38.98 -11.41
N ASN A 34 5.18 38.87 -12.33
CA ASN A 34 5.96 37.65 -12.54
C ASN A 34 6.69 37.35 -11.23
N VAL A 35 6.09 36.52 -10.39
CA VAL A 35 6.81 35.90 -9.28
C VAL A 35 7.81 34.94 -9.95
N PRO A 36 9.11 35.14 -9.78
CA PRO A 36 10.07 34.20 -10.34
C PRO A 36 9.78 32.81 -9.71
N VAL A 37 9.52 31.83 -10.56
CA VAL A 37 9.48 30.43 -10.15
C VAL A 37 10.91 30.10 -9.75
N THR A 38 11.21 30.21 -8.47
CA THR A 38 12.45 29.73 -7.89
C THR A 38 12.41 28.22 -8.03
N THR A 39 13.02 27.70 -9.08
CA THR A 39 13.32 26.27 -9.17
C THR A 39 14.26 25.97 -8.02
N ALA A 40 13.73 25.36 -6.95
CA ALA A 40 14.56 24.82 -5.90
C ALA A 40 15.62 23.92 -6.56
N PRO A 41 16.89 23.99 -6.15
CA PRO A 41 17.93 23.15 -6.73
C PRO A 41 17.47 21.69 -6.65
N ILE A 42 17.53 20.98 -7.78
CA ILE A 42 17.24 19.54 -7.82
C ILE A 42 18.23 18.91 -6.84
N ALA A 43 17.71 18.42 -5.72
CA ALA A 43 18.52 17.78 -4.70
C ALA A 43 19.35 16.68 -5.37
N THR A 44 20.67 16.71 -5.18
CA THR A 44 21.58 15.73 -5.77
C THR A 44 21.16 14.32 -5.27
N ALA A 45 21.03 13.39 -6.18
CA ALA A 45 20.75 11.99 -5.83
C ALA A 45 21.91 11.43 -4.99
N GLN A 46 21.57 10.78 -3.90
CA GLN A 46 22.48 9.82 -3.28
C GLN A 46 22.24 8.46 -3.93
N THR A 47 23.27 7.67 -4.12
CA THR A 47 23.20 6.41 -4.85
C THR A 47 23.84 5.28 -4.07
N ARG A 48 23.32 4.08 -4.23
CA ARG A 48 23.93 2.85 -3.72
C ARG A 48 23.59 1.67 -4.63
N THR A 49 24.60 0.92 -5.01
CA THR A 49 24.41 -0.40 -5.63
C THR A 49 24.58 -1.48 -4.57
N VAL A 50 23.65 -2.40 -4.51
CA VAL A 50 23.72 -3.57 -3.64
C VAL A 50 23.76 -4.86 -4.46
N ARG A 51 24.48 -5.87 -3.97
CA ARG A 51 24.62 -7.17 -4.58
C ARG A 51 24.40 -8.28 -3.56
N SER A 52 23.92 -9.41 -4.03
CA SER A 52 23.67 -10.61 -3.23
C SER A 52 24.28 -11.82 -3.94
N GLU A 53 24.73 -12.82 -3.21
CA GLU A 53 25.12 -14.11 -3.76
C GLU A 53 23.93 -14.89 -4.34
N ARG A 54 22.75 -14.71 -3.75
CA ARG A 54 21.49 -15.29 -4.21
C ARG A 54 20.74 -14.33 -5.13
N PRO A 55 19.94 -14.84 -6.07
CA PRO A 55 19.10 -14.00 -6.93
C PRO A 55 18.21 -13.04 -6.15
N ILE A 56 17.90 -11.90 -6.77
CA ILE A 56 16.91 -10.93 -6.30
C ILE A 56 15.88 -10.75 -7.41
N ASP A 57 14.61 -10.98 -7.12
CA ASP A 57 13.50 -10.51 -7.93
C ASP A 57 12.97 -9.24 -7.28
N LEU A 58 13.42 -8.10 -7.77
CA LEU A 58 13.06 -6.80 -7.20
C LEU A 58 11.57 -6.55 -7.27
N ALA A 59 10.94 -6.83 -8.41
CA ALA A 59 9.52 -6.58 -8.61
C ALA A 59 8.65 -7.41 -7.65
N ALA A 60 8.94 -8.71 -7.52
CA ALA A 60 8.25 -9.57 -6.56
C ALA A 60 8.49 -9.11 -5.11
N THR A 61 9.74 -8.71 -4.81
CA THR A 61 10.14 -8.28 -3.45
C THR A 61 9.41 -7.02 -3.01
N VAL A 62 9.36 -5.97 -3.87
CA VAL A 62 8.75 -4.68 -3.50
C VAL A 62 7.24 -4.62 -3.76
N SER A 63 6.66 -5.62 -4.41
CA SER A 63 5.22 -5.64 -4.75
C SER A 63 4.28 -5.40 -3.56
N PRO A 64 4.59 -5.83 -2.31
CA PRO A 64 3.73 -5.56 -1.14
C PRO A 64 3.62 -4.08 -0.76
N LEU A 65 4.49 -3.21 -1.26
CA LEU A 65 4.41 -1.77 -1.00
C LEU A 65 3.31 -1.09 -1.81
N ARG A 66 2.92 -1.67 -2.94
CA ARG A 66 1.95 -1.06 -3.85
C ARG A 66 0.51 -1.22 -3.34
N ARG A 67 -0.21 -0.11 -3.21
CA ARG A 67 -1.63 -0.05 -2.81
C ARG A 67 -2.55 0.17 -4.02
N GLY A 68 -2.52 -0.78 -4.93
CA GLY A 68 -3.35 -0.79 -6.15
C GLY A 68 -2.90 0.20 -7.23
N LEU A 69 -3.74 0.31 -8.27
CA LEU A 69 -3.51 1.27 -9.35
C LEU A 69 -3.70 2.70 -8.85
N GLY A 70 -2.78 3.59 -9.22
CA GLY A 70 -2.82 5.00 -8.83
C GLY A 70 -2.43 5.23 -7.37
N ASP A 71 -1.65 4.33 -6.76
CA ASP A 71 -1.04 4.55 -5.46
C ASP A 71 -0.23 5.85 -5.47
N PRO A 72 -0.50 6.82 -4.58
CA PRO A 72 0.26 8.06 -4.56
C PRO A 72 1.68 7.91 -4.02
N CYS A 73 2.00 6.82 -3.33
CA CYS A 73 3.33 6.58 -2.78
C CYS A 73 4.19 5.66 -3.65
N HIS A 74 3.62 5.02 -4.66
CA HIS A 74 4.33 4.05 -5.50
C HIS A 74 4.07 4.28 -6.99
N ARG A 75 5.14 4.17 -7.79
CA ARG A 75 5.07 4.24 -9.26
C ARG A 75 6.08 3.27 -9.86
N GLU A 76 5.65 2.53 -10.84
CA GLU A 76 6.52 1.78 -11.74
C GLU A 76 6.61 2.56 -13.06
N THR A 77 7.82 2.74 -13.57
CA THR A 77 8.08 3.48 -14.80
C THR A 77 8.41 2.53 -15.96
N PRO A 78 8.24 2.96 -17.23
CA PRO A 78 8.45 2.08 -18.40
C PRO A 78 9.85 1.49 -18.52
N ASP A 79 10.84 2.06 -17.86
CA ASP A 79 12.21 1.54 -17.76
C ASP A 79 12.37 0.42 -16.70
N GLY A 80 11.26 -0.04 -16.12
CA GLY A 80 11.23 -1.08 -15.09
C GLY A 80 11.70 -0.62 -13.71
N ALA A 81 11.85 0.69 -13.49
CA ALA A 81 12.22 1.19 -12.17
C ALA A 81 11.00 1.33 -11.25
N HIS A 82 11.19 0.95 -10.00
CA HIS A 82 10.22 1.12 -8.93
C HIS A 82 10.53 2.39 -8.15
N TRP A 83 9.64 3.35 -8.23
CA TRP A 83 9.68 4.57 -7.44
C TRP A 83 8.77 4.44 -6.24
N HIS A 84 9.27 4.87 -5.09
CA HIS A 84 8.47 4.91 -3.87
C HIS A 84 8.84 6.14 -3.04
N ALA A 85 7.86 6.67 -2.33
CA ALA A 85 8.06 7.78 -1.41
C ALA A 85 7.62 7.35 0.00
N SER A 86 8.55 7.45 0.94
CA SER A 86 8.43 6.98 2.32
C SER A 86 8.87 8.06 3.31
N ARG A 87 8.66 7.77 4.59
CA ARG A 87 9.15 8.62 5.67
C ARG A 87 10.09 7.86 6.58
N MET A 88 11.39 8.13 6.42
CA MET A 88 12.41 7.63 7.35
C MET A 88 12.37 8.44 8.66
N PRO A 89 12.91 7.93 9.78
CA PRO A 89 13.12 8.71 11.00
C PRO A 89 13.80 10.05 10.77
N THR A 90 14.78 10.11 9.87
CA THR A 90 15.53 11.33 9.50
C THR A 90 14.74 12.24 8.54
N GLY A 91 13.58 11.82 8.04
CA GLY A 91 12.70 12.65 7.21
C GLY A 91 12.18 11.98 5.95
N PRO A 92 11.45 12.73 5.12
CA PRO A 92 10.89 12.21 3.88
C PRO A 92 11.99 11.79 2.89
N VAL A 93 11.72 10.71 2.15
CA VAL A 93 12.59 10.18 1.11
C VAL A 93 11.77 9.79 -0.11
N THR A 94 12.30 10.06 -1.27
CA THR A 94 11.92 9.38 -2.52
C THR A 94 13.07 8.47 -2.91
N TYR A 95 12.75 7.25 -3.30
CA TYR A 95 13.76 6.35 -3.83
C TYR A 95 13.31 5.69 -5.13
N ARG A 96 14.28 5.43 -5.98
CA ARG A 96 14.15 4.71 -7.23
C ARG A 96 15.01 3.45 -7.16
N LEU A 97 14.39 2.30 -7.32
CA LEU A 97 15.07 1.00 -7.36
C LEU A 97 15.00 0.45 -8.78
N ARG A 98 16.11 -0.06 -9.29
CA ARG A 98 16.19 -0.71 -10.59
C ARG A 98 16.98 -2.00 -10.51
N GLN A 99 16.42 -3.05 -11.07
CA GLN A 99 17.13 -4.31 -11.26
C GLN A 99 18.29 -4.08 -12.24
N LEU A 100 19.52 -4.42 -11.86
CA LEU A 100 20.69 -4.35 -12.74
C LEU A 100 20.90 -5.66 -13.48
N ASP A 101 20.92 -6.73 -12.72
CA ASP A 101 21.10 -8.09 -13.16
C ASP A 101 20.42 -9.03 -12.15
N ARG A 102 20.60 -10.34 -12.31
CA ARG A 102 19.96 -11.33 -11.45
C ARG A 102 20.25 -11.17 -9.95
N CYS A 103 21.38 -10.57 -9.59
CA CYS A 103 21.86 -10.47 -8.21
C CYS A 103 22.14 -9.03 -7.76
N GLY A 104 21.85 -8.02 -8.60
CA GLY A 104 22.18 -6.63 -8.34
C GLY A 104 20.99 -5.69 -8.44
N VAL A 105 20.94 -4.70 -7.54
CA VAL A 105 19.96 -3.62 -7.53
C VAL A 105 20.69 -2.29 -7.39
N ASP A 106 20.32 -1.35 -8.24
CA ASP A 106 20.73 0.06 -8.17
C ASP A 106 19.65 0.88 -7.48
N ALA A 107 20.07 1.73 -6.56
CA ALA A 107 19.19 2.61 -5.80
C ALA A 107 19.64 4.06 -5.90
N GLN A 108 18.70 4.94 -6.15
CA GLN A 108 18.85 6.37 -6.07
C GLN A 108 17.85 6.91 -5.03
N ALA A 109 18.28 7.85 -4.22
CA ALA A 109 17.43 8.42 -3.18
C ALA A 109 17.59 9.93 -3.07
N TRP A 110 16.51 10.62 -2.73
CA TRP A 110 16.42 12.06 -2.58
C TRP A 110 15.64 12.43 -1.33
N GLY A 111 16.00 13.55 -0.73
CA GLY A 111 15.35 14.07 0.47
C GLY A 111 16.16 13.82 1.74
N PRO A 112 15.71 14.37 2.88
CA PRO A 112 16.41 14.26 4.16
C PRO A 112 16.65 12.81 4.61
N GLY A 113 15.71 11.90 4.31
CA GLY A 113 15.81 10.48 4.66
C GLY A 113 16.69 9.64 3.73
N SER A 114 17.33 10.23 2.70
CA SER A 114 18.02 9.46 1.65
C SER A 114 19.22 8.66 2.16
N ALA A 115 20.04 9.23 3.03
CA ALA A 115 21.21 8.53 3.58
C ALA A 115 20.79 7.31 4.41
N GLU A 116 19.84 7.51 5.31
CA GLU A 116 19.31 6.43 6.16
C GLU A 116 18.66 5.33 5.32
N PHE A 117 17.84 5.69 4.32
CA PHE A 117 17.24 4.73 3.41
C PHE A 117 18.31 3.87 2.72
N LEU A 118 19.33 4.50 2.13
CA LEU A 118 20.39 3.78 1.43
C LEU A 118 21.20 2.88 2.39
N GLU A 119 21.43 3.31 3.62
CA GLU A 119 22.06 2.48 4.63
C GLU A 119 21.24 1.23 4.94
N ARG A 120 19.92 1.37 5.07
CA ARG A 120 18.99 0.26 5.35
C ARG A 120 18.66 -0.61 4.14
N LEU A 121 19.01 -0.21 2.92
CA LEU A 121 18.62 -0.91 1.69
C LEU A 121 18.98 -2.41 1.67
N PRO A 122 20.19 -2.86 2.10
CA PRO A 122 20.50 -4.30 2.15
C PRO A 122 19.54 -5.06 3.07
N HIS A 123 19.22 -4.47 4.23
CA HIS A 123 18.28 -5.04 5.20
C HIS A 123 16.86 -5.04 4.65
N MET A 124 16.43 -3.96 4.01
CA MET A 124 15.10 -3.85 3.38
C MET A 124 14.88 -4.92 2.32
N LEU A 125 15.90 -5.25 1.55
CA LEU A 125 15.85 -6.30 0.51
C LEU A 125 16.18 -7.69 1.06
N CYS A 126 16.34 -7.86 2.38
CA CYS A 126 16.70 -9.14 3.01
C CYS A 126 17.90 -9.83 2.35
N LEU A 127 19.00 -9.07 2.13
CA LEU A 127 20.19 -9.64 1.47
C LEU A 127 20.97 -10.60 2.39
N ASP A 128 20.76 -10.47 3.69
CA ASP A 128 21.30 -11.29 4.78
C ASP A 128 20.49 -12.56 5.05
N GLU A 129 19.41 -12.80 4.29
CA GLU A 129 18.50 -13.92 4.55
C GLU A 129 19.14 -15.27 4.23
N ASP A 130 19.11 -16.18 5.20
CA ASP A 130 19.43 -17.59 5.02
C ASP A 130 18.15 -18.40 4.75
N LEU A 131 18.18 -19.29 3.77
CA LEU A 131 17.08 -20.21 3.42
C LEU A 131 17.50 -21.66 3.45
N THR A 132 18.58 -22.00 4.13
CA THR A 132 19.07 -23.40 4.22
C THR A 132 18.07 -24.30 4.94
N ASP A 133 17.23 -23.75 5.79
CA ASP A 133 16.14 -24.41 6.51
C ASP A 133 14.83 -24.51 5.71
N PHE A 134 14.72 -23.83 4.55
CA PHE A 134 13.51 -23.86 3.74
C PHE A 134 13.57 -24.96 2.67
N SER A 135 13.20 -26.18 3.05
CA SER A 135 13.10 -27.34 2.16
C SER A 135 11.68 -27.88 2.13
N PRO A 136 10.75 -27.24 1.38
CA PRO A 136 9.35 -27.65 1.39
C PRO A 136 9.14 -29.00 0.71
N GLU A 137 8.51 -29.95 1.41
CA GLU A 137 8.22 -31.30 0.91
C GLU A 137 7.03 -31.31 -0.09
N HIS A 138 6.06 -30.38 0.08
CA HIS A 138 4.90 -30.34 -0.79
C HIS A 138 5.29 -29.98 -2.23
N PRO A 139 4.98 -30.83 -3.27
CA PRO A 139 5.48 -30.65 -4.63
C PRO A 139 5.21 -29.29 -5.25
N LYS A 140 4.01 -28.72 -5.04
CA LYS A 140 3.67 -27.39 -5.55
C LYS A 140 4.47 -26.27 -4.88
N VAL A 141 4.75 -26.38 -3.58
CA VAL A 141 5.54 -25.37 -2.86
C VAL A 141 7.01 -25.46 -3.30
N ALA A 142 7.55 -26.68 -3.40
CA ALA A 142 8.90 -26.92 -3.90
C ALA A 142 9.08 -26.40 -5.33
N GLU A 143 8.11 -26.64 -6.21
CA GLU A 143 8.14 -26.14 -7.59
C GLU A 143 8.02 -24.61 -7.63
N ALA A 144 7.13 -24.02 -6.82
CA ALA A 144 7.00 -22.57 -6.71
C ALA A 144 8.31 -21.93 -6.24
N HIS A 145 9.01 -22.56 -5.30
CA HIS A 145 10.31 -22.10 -4.82
C HIS A 145 11.38 -22.16 -5.93
N ARG A 146 11.46 -23.27 -6.67
CA ARG A 146 12.40 -23.39 -7.79
C ARG A 146 12.17 -22.36 -8.90
N ARG A 147 10.89 -22.01 -9.17
CA ARG A 147 10.53 -20.99 -10.18
C ARG A 147 10.82 -19.56 -9.73
N ASN A 148 10.84 -19.29 -8.43
CA ASN A 148 10.99 -17.96 -7.88
C ASN A 148 12.18 -17.85 -6.90
N PRO A 149 13.42 -18.19 -7.31
CA PRO A 149 14.58 -18.22 -6.43
C PRO A 149 15.00 -16.83 -5.95
N GLY A 150 14.49 -15.79 -6.59
CA GLY A 150 14.79 -14.38 -6.26
C GLY A 150 13.80 -13.73 -5.30
N LEU A 151 12.74 -14.41 -4.87
CA LEU A 151 11.81 -13.83 -3.90
C LEU A 151 12.53 -13.56 -2.58
N ARG A 152 12.46 -12.31 -2.12
CA ARG A 152 12.90 -11.86 -0.81
C ARG A 152 11.71 -11.37 0.01
N MET A 153 11.78 -11.51 1.33
CA MET A 153 10.74 -10.99 2.21
C MET A 153 11.07 -9.55 2.58
N LEU A 154 10.40 -8.60 1.89
CA LEU A 154 10.62 -7.17 2.09
C LEU A 154 10.54 -6.78 3.57
N ARG A 155 11.50 -6.01 4.08
CA ARG A 155 11.62 -5.59 5.47
C ARG A 155 11.83 -4.07 5.54
N THR A 156 10.75 -3.28 5.53
CA THR A 156 10.89 -1.80 5.49
C THR A 156 11.43 -1.22 6.81
N GLY A 157 11.18 -1.87 7.93
CA GLY A 157 11.45 -1.33 9.26
C GLY A 157 10.58 -0.13 9.63
N LEU A 158 9.55 0.20 8.84
CA LEU A 158 8.67 1.35 9.02
C LEU A 158 7.29 0.86 9.48
N VAL A 159 7.14 0.71 10.79
CA VAL A 159 5.97 0.04 11.38
C VAL A 159 4.70 0.86 11.17
N PHE A 160 4.73 2.15 11.50
CA PHE A 160 3.55 3.01 11.35
C PHE A 160 3.13 3.17 9.87
N GLU A 161 4.09 3.16 8.95
CA GLU A 161 3.81 3.19 7.50
C GLU A 161 3.07 1.92 7.05
N ALA A 162 3.31 0.79 7.67
CA ALA A 162 2.59 -0.46 7.42
C ALA A 162 1.22 -0.52 8.14
N VAL A 163 1.10 0.10 9.31
CA VAL A 163 -0.15 0.11 10.12
C VAL A 163 -1.30 0.75 9.37
N VAL A 164 -1.10 1.94 8.81
CA VAL A 164 -2.22 2.70 8.23
C VAL A 164 -2.92 1.97 7.08
N PRO A 165 -2.20 1.45 6.05
CA PRO A 165 -2.83 0.67 5.00
C PRO A 165 -3.49 -0.61 5.51
N ALA A 166 -2.83 -1.35 6.43
CA ALA A 166 -3.39 -2.58 7.00
C ALA A 166 -4.72 -2.32 7.73
N VAL A 167 -4.83 -1.21 8.49
CA VAL A 167 -6.09 -0.82 9.14
C VAL A 167 -7.14 -0.40 8.11
N LEU A 168 -6.77 0.32 7.05
CA LEU A 168 -7.71 0.69 5.99
C LEU A 168 -8.29 -0.52 5.25
N GLU A 169 -7.57 -1.63 5.19
CA GLU A 169 -7.97 -2.88 4.52
C GLU A 169 -8.89 -3.78 5.38
N GLN A 170 -9.08 -3.48 6.68
CA GLN A 170 -9.92 -4.30 7.57
C GLN A 170 -11.37 -4.40 7.09
N LYS A 171 -11.85 -5.64 6.89
CA LYS A 171 -13.25 -6.00 6.59
C LYS A 171 -13.90 -5.22 5.45
N VAL A 172 -13.13 -4.79 4.46
CA VAL A 172 -13.63 -4.10 3.27
C VAL A 172 -12.99 -4.63 2.01
N HIS A 173 -13.63 -4.35 0.89
CA HIS A 173 -13.01 -4.65 -0.41
C HIS A 173 -11.70 -3.86 -0.57
N THR A 174 -10.66 -4.50 -1.05
CA THR A 174 -9.35 -3.90 -1.36
C THR A 174 -9.49 -2.60 -2.19
N ARG A 175 -10.44 -2.55 -3.14
CA ARG A 175 -10.73 -1.34 -3.93
C ARG A 175 -11.19 -0.17 -3.05
N THR A 176 -11.99 -0.41 -2.01
CA THR A 176 -12.45 0.60 -1.04
C THR A 176 -11.27 1.12 -0.23
N ALA A 177 -10.45 0.22 0.31
CA ALA A 177 -9.26 0.57 1.09
C ALA A 177 -8.28 1.42 0.27
N HIS A 178 -7.97 0.99 -0.95
CA HIS A 178 -7.07 1.73 -1.85
C HIS A 178 -7.65 3.10 -2.27
N ALA A 179 -8.97 3.23 -2.43
CA ALA A 179 -9.60 4.52 -2.70
C ALA A 179 -9.49 5.47 -1.49
N ALA A 180 -9.67 4.95 -0.28
CA ALA A 180 -9.48 5.70 0.96
C ALA A 180 -8.02 6.16 1.12
N TRP A 181 -7.07 5.24 0.92
CA TRP A 181 -5.63 5.53 0.92
C TRP A 181 -5.29 6.68 -0.02
N ARG A 182 -5.71 6.59 -1.29
CA ARG A 182 -5.47 7.65 -2.28
C ARG A 182 -6.03 9.00 -1.84
N LYS A 183 -7.31 9.04 -1.41
CA LYS A 183 -7.96 10.29 -0.98
C LYS A 183 -7.22 10.95 0.19
N LEU A 184 -6.82 10.16 1.19
CA LEU A 184 -6.18 10.67 2.40
C LEU A 184 -4.75 11.12 2.13
N VAL A 185 -3.96 10.33 1.41
CA VAL A 185 -2.56 10.69 1.07
C VAL A 185 -2.51 11.88 0.10
N TRP A 186 -3.41 11.95 -0.88
CA TRP A 186 -3.49 13.12 -1.77
C TRP A 186 -3.78 14.40 -1.00
N ARG A 187 -4.63 14.34 0.00
CA ARG A 187 -5.04 15.52 0.76
C ARG A 187 -4.05 15.93 1.83
N TYR A 188 -3.45 15.00 2.52
CA TYR A 188 -2.65 15.25 3.72
C TYR A 188 -1.17 14.87 3.60
N GLY A 189 -0.80 14.08 2.62
CA GLY A 189 0.60 13.78 2.32
C GLY A 189 1.33 14.98 1.72
N THR A 190 2.63 14.90 1.69
CA THR A 190 3.51 15.93 1.10
C THR A 190 4.01 15.51 -0.27
N ALA A 191 4.45 16.46 -1.10
CA ALA A 191 5.12 16.13 -2.34
C ALA A 191 6.38 15.30 -2.08
N ALA A 192 6.62 14.31 -2.92
CA ALA A 192 7.84 13.50 -2.85
C ALA A 192 9.06 14.37 -3.20
N PRO A 193 10.15 14.33 -2.43
CA PRO A 193 11.36 15.10 -2.73
C PRO A 193 12.07 14.60 -4.00
N GLY A 194 12.85 15.47 -4.62
CA GLY A 194 13.66 15.15 -5.80
C GLY A 194 12.87 15.04 -7.10
N PRO A 195 13.43 14.42 -8.16
CA PRO A 195 12.84 14.31 -9.50
C PRO A 195 11.85 13.13 -9.57
N ALA A 196 10.95 13.07 -8.59
CA ALA A 196 9.94 12.03 -8.53
C ALA A 196 8.97 12.10 -9.72
N PRO A 197 8.41 10.97 -10.20
CA PRO A 197 7.31 10.99 -11.14
C PRO A 197 6.15 11.86 -10.66
N ASP A 198 5.48 12.54 -11.59
CA ASP A 198 4.37 13.45 -11.28
C ASP A 198 3.32 12.78 -10.39
N GLY A 199 2.92 13.51 -9.35
CA GLY A 199 1.93 13.05 -8.41
C GLY A 199 2.42 12.06 -7.35
N LEU A 200 3.70 11.72 -7.30
CA LEU A 200 4.24 10.92 -6.21
C LEU A 200 4.25 11.72 -4.90
N ARG A 201 3.83 11.10 -3.80
CA ARG A 201 3.68 11.74 -2.50
C ARG A 201 4.22 10.87 -1.38
N VAL A 202 4.76 11.52 -0.37
CA VAL A 202 5.05 10.89 0.92
C VAL A 202 3.77 10.86 1.74
N MET A 203 3.47 9.73 2.38
CA MET A 203 2.31 9.65 3.27
C MET A 203 2.42 10.65 4.43
N PRO A 204 1.28 11.08 5.02
CA PRO A 204 1.29 11.94 6.19
C PRO A 204 2.09 11.30 7.34
N ASP A 205 2.74 12.12 8.16
CA ASP A 205 3.34 11.66 9.40
C ASP A 205 2.28 11.31 10.47
N ALA A 206 2.71 10.68 11.54
CA ALA A 206 1.81 10.25 12.62
C ALA A 206 1.04 11.42 13.25
N GLU A 207 1.67 12.59 13.40
CA GLU A 207 1.01 13.78 13.93
C GLU A 207 -0.11 14.27 13.02
N THR A 208 0.12 14.30 11.72
CA THR A 208 -0.90 14.63 10.72
C THR A 208 -2.05 13.61 10.75
N TRP A 209 -1.76 12.28 10.74
CA TRP A 209 -2.79 11.25 10.84
C TRP A 209 -3.65 11.39 12.09
N ARG A 210 -3.04 11.75 13.22
CA ARG A 210 -3.73 11.95 14.49
C ARG A 210 -4.76 13.08 14.43
N HIS A 211 -4.49 14.12 13.65
CA HIS A 211 -5.31 15.33 13.55
C HIS A 211 -6.26 15.37 12.36
N ILE A 212 -6.29 14.33 11.51
CA ILE A 212 -7.30 14.26 10.45
C ILE A 212 -8.70 14.21 11.10
N PRO A 213 -9.60 15.14 10.77
CA PRO A 213 -10.94 15.16 11.32
C PRO A 213 -11.76 13.91 10.94
N SER A 214 -12.62 13.45 11.85
CA SER A 214 -13.44 12.25 11.66
C SER A 214 -14.30 12.29 10.39
N TRP A 215 -14.85 13.43 10.03
CA TRP A 215 -15.66 13.59 8.81
C TRP A 215 -14.84 13.43 7.52
N VAL A 216 -13.52 13.67 7.58
CA VAL A 216 -12.64 13.43 6.42
C VAL A 216 -12.45 11.94 6.19
N TYR A 217 -12.24 11.17 7.27
CA TYR A 217 -12.22 9.71 7.19
C TYR A 217 -13.55 9.18 6.64
N HIS A 218 -14.66 9.69 7.12
CA HIS A 218 -15.98 9.31 6.62
C HIS A 218 -16.14 9.59 5.13
N ARG A 219 -15.78 10.80 4.66
CA ARG A 219 -15.78 11.14 3.22
C ARG A 219 -14.80 10.31 2.38
N ALA A 220 -13.79 9.73 3.01
CA ALA A 220 -12.89 8.77 2.37
C ALA A 220 -13.45 7.34 2.41
N ASN A 221 -14.66 7.11 2.93
CA ASN A 221 -15.29 5.80 3.12
C ASN A 221 -14.54 4.93 4.14
N VAL A 222 -14.03 5.56 5.20
CA VAL A 222 -13.40 4.90 6.34
C VAL A 222 -14.33 4.97 7.53
N GLU A 223 -14.77 3.81 8.00
CA GLU A 223 -15.66 3.68 9.15
C GLU A 223 -15.01 4.17 10.45
N PRO A 224 -15.81 4.62 11.45
CA PRO A 224 -15.31 5.14 12.72
C PRO A 224 -14.37 4.18 13.46
N GLN A 225 -14.61 2.87 13.40
CA GLN A 225 -13.75 1.87 14.04
C GLN A 225 -12.32 1.92 13.49
N ARG A 226 -12.16 1.93 12.17
CA ARG A 226 -10.85 1.97 11.50
C ARG A 226 -10.14 3.30 11.70
N SER A 227 -10.86 4.42 11.59
CA SER A 227 -10.26 5.74 11.82
C SER A 227 -9.80 5.93 13.27
N LYS A 228 -10.56 5.42 14.26
CA LYS A 228 -10.14 5.41 15.68
C LYS A 228 -8.85 4.60 15.86
N THR A 229 -8.75 3.42 15.25
CA THR A 229 -7.54 2.59 15.31
C THR A 229 -6.33 3.33 14.73
N ILE A 230 -6.47 3.98 13.56
CA ILE A 230 -5.39 4.80 12.96
C ILE A 230 -4.96 5.91 13.91
N VAL A 231 -5.91 6.66 14.49
CA VAL A 231 -5.61 7.75 15.42
C VAL A 231 -4.93 7.26 16.70
N LEU A 232 -5.36 6.11 17.24
CA LEU A 232 -4.72 5.50 18.41
C LEU A 232 -3.30 5.04 18.09
N ALA A 233 -3.09 4.36 16.96
CA ALA A 233 -1.75 3.97 16.52
C ALA A 233 -0.84 5.20 16.31
N ALA A 234 -1.36 6.25 15.70
CA ALA A 234 -0.63 7.50 15.46
C ALA A 234 -0.15 8.17 16.78
N ARG A 235 -0.95 8.10 17.84
CA ARG A 235 -0.57 8.64 19.17
C ARG A 235 0.63 7.94 19.80
N ILE A 236 0.83 6.67 19.48
CA ILE A 236 1.91 5.85 20.04
C ILE A 236 2.90 5.39 18.98
N ALA A 237 2.92 6.05 17.81
CA ALA A 237 3.77 5.66 16.68
C ALA A 237 5.24 5.42 17.10
N PRO A 238 5.90 6.27 17.90
CA PRO A 238 7.27 6.00 18.34
C PRO A 238 7.43 4.66 19.07
N LYS A 239 6.46 4.29 19.91
CA LYS A 239 6.47 2.99 20.61
C LYS A 239 6.19 1.81 19.67
N LEU A 240 5.44 2.05 18.58
CA LEU A 240 5.21 1.01 17.57
C LEU A 240 6.46 0.78 16.73
N GLU A 241 7.22 1.85 16.42
CA GLU A 241 8.48 1.71 15.68
C GLU A 241 9.51 0.85 16.45
N GLU A 242 9.51 0.85 17.79
CA GLU A 242 10.35 -0.04 18.61
C GLU A 242 10.10 -1.54 18.31
N ALA A 243 8.93 -1.89 17.79
CA ALA A 243 8.60 -3.27 17.44
C ALA A 243 9.52 -3.86 16.36
N ALA A 244 10.14 -3.01 15.53
CA ALA A 244 11.09 -3.44 14.50
C ALA A 244 12.35 -4.11 15.05
N ALA A 245 12.67 -3.89 16.33
CA ALA A 245 13.82 -4.47 17.03
C ALA A 245 13.45 -5.68 17.91
N LEU A 246 12.18 -6.08 17.96
CA LEU A 246 11.69 -7.17 18.79
C LEU A 246 11.70 -8.51 18.05
N SER A 247 11.57 -9.61 18.81
CA SER A 247 11.24 -10.91 18.22
C SER A 247 9.87 -10.86 17.50
N PRO A 248 9.62 -11.70 16.47
CA PRO A 248 8.31 -11.71 15.79
C PRO A 248 7.12 -11.84 16.75
N ALA A 249 7.22 -12.70 17.76
CA ALA A 249 6.17 -12.90 18.75
C ALA A 249 5.94 -11.66 19.65
N ASP A 250 7.01 -10.98 20.06
CA ASP A 250 6.90 -9.78 20.89
C ASP A 250 6.48 -8.57 20.07
N ALA A 251 6.89 -8.50 18.80
CA ALA A 251 6.40 -7.49 17.86
C ALA A 251 4.89 -7.63 17.62
N GLU A 252 4.38 -8.85 17.40
CA GLU A 252 2.93 -9.10 17.31
C GLU A 252 2.21 -8.66 18.59
N LYS A 253 2.69 -9.05 19.77
CA LYS A 253 2.10 -8.61 21.05
C LYS A 253 2.06 -7.09 21.14
N ARG A 254 3.16 -6.41 20.79
CA ARG A 254 3.25 -4.95 20.80
C ARG A 254 2.23 -4.32 19.86
N LEU A 255 2.09 -4.80 18.64
CA LEU A 255 1.11 -4.31 17.67
C LEU A 255 -0.32 -4.47 18.20
N ARG A 256 -0.63 -5.61 18.79
CA ARG A 256 -1.96 -5.93 19.32
C ARG A 256 -2.34 -5.19 20.59
N THR A 257 -1.44 -4.41 21.20
CA THR A 257 -1.80 -3.46 22.27
C THR A 257 -2.65 -2.30 21.75
N VAL A 258 -2.65 -2.05 20.44
CA VAL A 258 -3.51 -1.01 19.85
C VAL A 258 -4.91 -1.57 19.66
N PRO A 259 -5.93 -0.96 20.31
CA PRO A 259 -7.33 -1.36 20.10
C PRO A 259 -7.71 -1.32 18.60
N GLY A 260 -8.18 -2.47 18.09
CA GLY A 260 -8.54 -2.62 16.68
C GLY A 260 -7.43 -3.25 15.80
N ILE A 261 -6.25 -3.51 16.34
CA ILE A 261 -5.24 -4.34 15.68
C ILE A 261 -5.37 -5.79 16.21
N GLY A 262 -5.99 -6.65 15.41
CA GLY A 262 -6.09 -8.09 15.64
C GLY A 262 -4.99 -8.89 14.96
N VAL A 263 -5.10 -10.23 15.01
CA VAL A 263 -4.11 -11.17 14.42
C VAL A 263 -3.88 -10.87 12.95
N TRP A 264 -4.94 -10.77 12.15
CA TRP A 264 -4.85 -10.46 10.72
C TRP A 264 -4.07 -9.16 10.44
N THR A 265 -4.42 -8.09 11.15
CA THR A 265 -3.78 -6.78 10.93
C THR A 265 -2.32 -6.78 11.38
N ALA A 266 -2.02 -7.46 12.49
CA ALA A 266 -0.64 -7.62 12.97
C ALA A 266 0.22 -8.39 11.96
N ALA A 267 -0.33 -9.47 11.36
CA ALA A 267 0.36 -10.22 10.32
C ALA A 267 0.63 -9.38 9.06
N GLU A 268 -0.38 -8.60 8.58
CA GLU A 268 -0.22 -7.70 7.44
C GLU A 268 0.87 -6.63 7.66
N ILE A 269 1.00 -6.14 8.90
CA ILE A 269 2.08 -5.23 9.29
C ILE A 269 3.42 -5.97 9.32
N ALA A 270 3.48 -7.13 9.95
CA ALA A 270 4.70 -7.91 10.11
C ALA A 270 5.31 -8.32 8.77
N GLN A 271 4.48 -8.71 7.81
CA GLN A 271 4.89 -9.05 6.45
C GLN A 271 5.62 -7.91 5.74
N ARG A 272 5.31 -6.67 6.02
CA ARG A 272 5.85 -5.48 5.33
C ARG A 272 6.92 -4.76 6.14
N ALA A 273 6.68 -4.58 7.44
CA ALA A 273 7.60 -3.88 8.31
C ALA A 273 8.79 -4.75 8.71
N PHE A 274 8.53 -6.01 9.03
CA PHE A 274 9.56 -6.91 9.57
C PHE A 274 10.05 -7.95 8.56
N GLY A 275 9.37 -8.09 7.42
CA GLY A 275 9.67 -9.14 6.45
C GLY A 275 9.47 -10.54 7.03
N ASP A 276 8.53 -10.68 7.97
CA ASP A 276 8.29 -11.94 8.67
C ASP A 276 7.79 -13.03 7.67
N PRO A 277 8.59 -14.06 7.40
CA PRO A 277 8.24 -15.10 6.44
C PRO A 277 7.19 -16.07 6.97
N ASP A 278 6.84 -15.99 8.26
CA ASP A 278 5.89 -16.89 8.90
C ASP A 278 4.54 -16.24 9.23
N ALA A 279 4.40 -14.92 9.10
CA ALA A 279 3.21 -14.17 9.46
C ALA A 279 2.02 -14.49 8.55
N LEU A 280 1.18 -15.43 8.92
CA LEU A 280 -0.07 -15.77 8.23
C LEU A 280 -1.18 -14.77 8.57
N SER A 281 -1.87 -14.26 7.57
CA SER A 281 -3.05 -13.40 7.73
C SER A 281 -4.29 -14.24 8.11
N VAL A 282 -4.26 -14.82 9.32
CA VAL A 282 -5.37 -15.63 9.87
C VAL A 282 -6.62 -14.76 10.00
N GLY A 283 -7.76 -15.26 9.56
CA GLY A 283 -9.01 -14.51 9.46
C GLY A 283 -9.18 -13.77 8.14
N ASP A 284 -8.26 -13.95 7.16
CA ASP A 284 -8.44 -13.44 5.81
C ASP A 284 -9.58 -14.16 5.09
N PHE A 285 -10.47 -13.39 4.49
CA PHE A 285 -11.67 -13.93 3.82
C PHE A 285 -11.35 -14.95 2.71
N HIS A 286 -10.13 -14.96 2.20
CA HIS A 286 -9.79 -15.77 1.03
C HIS A 286 -8.63 -16.75 1.26
N LEU A 287 -7.75 -16.46 2.23
CA LEU A 287 -6.47 -17.14 2.36
C LEU A 287 -6.64 -18.64 2.61
N ALA A 288 -7.41 -19.03 3.64
CA ALA A 288 -7.61 -20.44 4.00
C ALA A 288 -8.20 -21.24 2.83
N ALA A 289 -9.26 -20.71 2.19
CA ALA A 289 -9.83 -21.35 1.01
C ALA A 289 -8.84 -21.44 -0.16
N THR A 290 -8.04 -20.40 -0.40
CA THR A 290 -7.03 -20.41 -1.47
C THR A 290 -5.96 -21.46 -1.20
N VAL A 291 -5.45 -21.56 0.02
CA VAL A 291 -4.48 -22.58 0.43
C VAL A 291 -5.07 -23.99 0.25
N GLY A 292 -6.28 -24.22 0.76
CA GLY A 292 -6.95 -25.53 0.66
C GLY A 292 -7.17 -25.96 -0.79
N TRP A 293 -7.73 -25.10 -1.63
CA TRP A 293 -7.91 -25.42 -3.06
C TRP A 293 -6.60 -25.62 -3.79
N THR A 294 -5.58 -24.84 -3.47
CA THR A 294 -4.27 -24.94 -4.12
C THR A 294 -3.55 -26.23 -3.75
N LEU A 295 -3.52 -26.58 -2.46
CA LEU A 295 -2.69 -27.68 -1.97
C LEU A 295 -3.46 -29.00 -1.81
N LEU A 296 -4.75 -28.94 -1.45
CA LEU A 296 -5.59 -30.10 -1.12
C LEU A 296 -6.72 -30.36 -2.13
N GLY A 297 -7.00 -29.43 -3.07
CA GLY A 297 -8.12 -29.55 -4.02
C GLY A 297 -9.51 -29.36 -3.38
N ARG A 298 -9.59 -28.86 -2.16
CA ARG A 298 -10.84 -28.58 -1.43
C ARG A 298 -10.69 -27.35 -0.53
N PRO A 299 -11.78 -26.66 -0.15
CA PRO A 299 -11.69 -25.54 0.79
C PRO A 299 -11.39 -26.06 2.20
N ILE A 300 -10.71 -25.21 2.99
CA ILE A 300 -10.45 -25.41 4.42
C ILE A 300 -10.71 -24.10 5.15
N ASP A 301 -10.88 -24.17 6.47
CA ASP A 301 -10.95 -23.03 7.37
C ASP A 301 -9.55 -22.60 7.88
N ASP A 302 -9.53 -21.58 8.72
CA ASP A 302 -8.27 -21.04 9.25
C ASP A 302 -7.53 -22.04 10.15
N ASP A 303 -8.22 -22.79 10.98
CA ASP A 303 -7.61 -23.76 11.90
C ASP A 303 -6.93 -24.88 11.11
N ALA A 304 -7.64 -25.45 10.14
CA ALA A 304 -7.08 -26.45 9.23
C ALA A 304 -5.92 -25.90 8.38
N MET A 305 -5.97 -24.63 7.97
CA MET A 305 -4.87 -23.98 7.27
C MET A 305 -3.63 -23.87 8.15
N ILE A 306 -3.78 -23.43 9.39
CA ILE A 306 -2.69 -23.31 10.35
C ILE A 306 -2.02 -24.66 10.59
N GLU A 307 -2.83 -25.72 10.84
CA GLU A 307 -2.36 -27.08 11.03
C GLU A 307 -1.61 -27.61 9.78
N TYR A 308 -2.22 -27.43 8.61
CA TYR A 308 -1.65 -27.93 7.36
C TYR A 308 -0.31 -27.25 6.98
N LEU A 309 -0.18 -25.97 7.28
CA LEU A 309 1.05 -25.21 7.00
C LEU A 309 2.09 -25.31 8.13
N GLU A 310 1.80 -25.98 9.26
CA GLU A 310 2.72 -26.07 10.39
C GLU A 310 4.10 -26.64 10.02
N PRO A 311 4.22 -27.67 9.16
CA PRO A 311 5.53 -28.19 8.74
C PRO A 311 6.37 -27.18 7.95
N LEU A 312 5.80 -26.09 7.46
CA LEU A 312 6.50 -25.03 6.73
C LEU A 312 7.03 -23.91 7.63
N ARG A 313 6.89 -23.98 8.94
CA ARG A 313 7.53 -23.03 9.87
C ARG A 313 9.05 -23.04 9.70
N PRO A 314 9.66 -21.86 9.77
CA PRO A 314 9.12 -20.50 9.97
C PRO A 314 8.82 -19.77 8.64
N HIS A 315 8.34 -20.45 7.60
CA HIS A 315 8.18 -19.93 6.23
C HIS A 315 6.77 -20.05 5.66
N ARG A 316 5.73 -20.11 6.52
CA ARG A 316 4.35 -20.31 6.07
C ARG A 316 3.86 -19.20 5.13
N TYR A 317 4.09 -17.94 5.47
CA TYR A 317 3.74 -16.81 4.59
C TYR A 317 4.59 -16.81 3.31
N ARG A 318 5.88 -17.16 3.40
CA ARG A 318 6.74 -17.33 2.22
C ARG A 318 6.14 -18.35 1.24
N ALA A 319 5.71 -19.50 1.74
CA ALA A 319 5.09 -20.54 0.90
C ALA A 319 3.84 -20.01 0.19
N VAL A 320 2.96 -19.31 0.91
CA VAL A 320 1.77 -18.67 0.33
C VAL A 320 2.15 -17.67 -0.78
N ARG A 321 3.15 -16.82 -0.53
CA ARG A 321 3.67 -15.88 -1.53
C ARG A 321 4.20 -16.57 -2.77
N LEU A 322 5.00 -17.61 -2.59
CA LEU A 322 5.56 -18.41 -3.68
C LEU A 322 4.47 -19.05 -4.54
N LEU A 323 3.44 -19.63 -3.93
CA LEU A 323 2.30 -20.21 -4.65
C LEU A 323 1.57 -19.16 -5.51
N GLY A 324 1.42 -17.94 -4.98
CA GLY A 324 0.84 -16.82 -5.72
C GLY A 324 1.69 -16.41 -6.93
N LEU A 325 3.00 -16.22 -6.73
CA LEU A 325 3.94 -15.82 -7.78
C LEU A 325 4.09 -16.89 -8.89
N ALA A 326 4.06 -18.17 -8.52
CA ALA A 326 4.11 -19.27 -9.47
C ALA A 326 2.81 -19.47 -10.27
N GLY A 327 1.75 -18.69 -9.95
CA GLY A 327 0.45 -18.85 -10.59
C GLY A 327 -0.33 -20.09 -10.13
N PHE A 328 0.09 -20.74 -9.05
CA PHE A 328 -0.58 -21.92 -8.51
C PHE A 328 -1.76 -21.59 -7.61
N ALA A 329 -1.83 -20.35 -7.10
CA ALA A 329 -2.90 -19.94 -6.21
C ALA A 329 -4.26 -20.09 -6.92
N HIS A 330 -5.01 -21.11 -6.52
CA HIS A 330 -6.33 -21.39 -7.07
C HIS A 330 -7.39 -20.82 -6.15
N LYS A 331 -8.28 -20.02 -6.73
CA LYS A 331 -9.41 -19.44 -6.02
C LYS A 331 -10.66 -19.58 -6.88
N PRO A 332 -11.51 -20.59 -6.61
CA PRO A 332 -12.80 -20.68 -7.24
C PRO A 332 -13.61 -19.41 -6.99
N LYS A 333 -14.39 -19.00 -7.98
CA LYS A 333 -15.33 -17.89 -7.81
C LYS A 333 -16.53 -18.39 -7.00
N PHE A 334 -16.69 -17.87 -5.80
CA PHE A 334 -17.85 -18.15 -4.95
C PHE A 334 -18.90 -17.05 -5.14
N GLY A 335 -20.10 -17.43 -5.58
CA GLY A 335 -21.29 -16.60 -5.56
C GLY A 335 -21.22 -15.26 -6.33
N PRO A 336 -22.28 -14.46 -6.23
CA PRO A 336 -22.32 -13.13 -6.79
C PRO A 336 -21.33 -12.20 -6.07
N ARG A 337 -20.75 -11.25 -6.81
CA ARG A 337 -19.88 -10.22 -6.20
C ARG A 337 -20.67 -9.44 -5.16
N THR A 338 -20.12 -9.30 -3.95
CA THR A 338 -20.70 -8.40 -2.95
C THR A 338 -20.78 -6.99 -3.55
N PRO A 339 -21.96 -6.32 -3.51
CA PRO A 339 -22.09 -4.99 -4.06
C PRO A 339 -21.15 -4.02 -3.33
N TYR A 340 -20.55 -3.12 -4.11
CA TYR A 340 -19.77 -2.04 -3.55
C TYR A 340 -20.71 -1.05 -2.85
N THR A 341 -20.56 -0.90 -1.54
CA THR A 341 -21.32 0.07 -0.77
C THR A 341 -20.46 1.29 -0.49
N ASP A 342 -20.91 2.45 -0.94
CA ASP A 342 -20.29 3.74 -0.64
C ASP A 342 -21.00 4.41 0.52
N HIS A 343 -20.43 4.31 1.72
CA HIS A 343 -20.97 4.91 2.94
C HIS A 343 -20.62 6.40 3.08
N SER A 344 -19.84 6.97 2.16
CA SER A 344 -19.40 8.37 2.25
C SER A 344 -20.52 9.38 2.01
N ARG A 345 -21.71 8.91 1.59
CA ARG A 345 -22.89 9.70 1.25
C ARG A 345 -24.07 9.52 2.21
N ILE A 346 -23.91 8.71 3.24
CA ILE A 346 -24.95 8.43 4.25
C ILE A 346 -24.75 9.30 5.48
#